data_2ddd638f16a60f7412cb25e034d4cc6a
#
_entry.id   2ddd638f16a60f7412cb25e034d4cc6a
#
_cell.length_a   1.000
_cell.length_b   1.000
_cell.length_c   1.000
_cell.angle_alpha   90.00
_cell.angle_beta   90.00
_cell.angle_gamma   90.00
#
_symmetry.space_group_name_H-M   'P 1'
#
loop_
_entity.id
_entity.type
_entity.pdbx_description
1 polymer ?
#
loop_
_entity_poly.entity_id
_entity_poly.type
_entity_poly.pdbx_seq_one_letter_code
_entity_poly.pdbx_strand_id
1 'polypeptide(L)'
;TTHELGHSLVGRYHGVDVSLPYLIPFIVPFGTLGAIIRMRGRMPDRKTLFDIGVAGPLAGLAATVVVTAIGLSLDPMTVPQRVIDAPGQVIIFNNPPLLDLIATALGRPTSYADPTRTVHPVIIGGWVGMFFTVLNLLPVGQLDGGHMVRAMLGRRQETVASLVPLVLFSLAAYLYFVRNLGFNESVGLWAVWGLFASFIAYNGPANPADESPLGWKRQILGLVTFALGALCFLLVPIQLLG
;
A
#
# COMPACT_ATOMS: atom_id res chain seq x y z
N THR A 1 -2.15 -3.07 11.59
CA THR A 1 -2.19 -4.26 12.49
C THR A 1 -2.78 -5.49 11.81
N THR A 2 -3.93 -5.41 11.11
CA THR A 2 -4.57 -6.57 10.44
C THR A 2 -3.65 -7.19 9.39
N HIS A 3 -2.95 -6.37 8.62
CA HIS A 3 -1.93 -6.79 7.65
C HIS A 3 -0.85 -7.67 8.30
N GLU A 4 -0.21 -7.18 9.37
CA GLU A 4 0.83 -7.93 10.09
C GLU A 4 0.31 -9.20 10.77
N LEU A 5 -0.95 -9.16 11.24
CA LEU A 5 -1.60 -10.35 11.77
C LEU A 5 -1.77 -11.43 10.69
N GLY A 6 -2.08 -11.02 9.45
CA GLY A 6 -2.13 -11.93 8.30
C GLY A 6 -0.82 -12.69 8.13
N HIS A 7 0.30 -11.98 8.04
CA HIS A 7 1.63 -12.59 7.96
C HIS A 7 1.93 -13.50 9.16
N SER A 8 1.66 -13.01 10.38
CA SER A 8 1.96 -13.75 11.61
C SER A 8 1.18 -15.05 11.72
N LEU A 9 -0.12 -15.04 11.38
CA LEU A 9 -0.96 -16.24 11.42
C LEU A 9 -0.51 -17.28 10.39
N VAL A 10 -0.28 -16.86 9.16
CA VAL A 10 0.16 -17.76 8.10
C VAL A 10 1.58 -18.26 8.33
N GLY A 11 2.48 -17.39 8.82
CA GLY A 11 3.84 -17.81 9.20
C GLY A 11 3.84 -18.90 10.26
N ARG A 12 3.05 -18.74 11.33
CA ARG A 12 2.89 -19.76 12.38
C ARG A 12 2.25 -21.04 11.87
N TYR A 13 1.27 -20.94 10.96
CA TYR A 13 0.66 -22.10 10.32
C TYR A 13 1.71 -22.95 9.56
N HIS A 14 2.69 -22.31 8.92
CA HIS A 14 3.81 -22.97 8.25
C HIS A 14 4.97 -23.34 9.18
N GLY A 15 4.83 -23.16 10.51
CA GLY A 15 5.87 -23.49 11.48
C GLY A 15 7.05 -22.52 11.47
N VAL A 16 6.92 -21.35 10.86
CA VAL A 16 7.94 -20.29 10.89
C VAL A 16 7.82 -19.53 12.21
N ASP A 17 8.95 -19.31 12.89
CA ASP A 17 8.98 -18.49 14.12
C ASP A 17 8.79 -17.01 13.74
N VAL A 18 7.58 -16.53 13.95
CA VAL A 18 7.18 -15.15 13.64
C VAL A 18 6.81 -14.43 14.92
N SER A 19 7.40 -13.25 15.12
CA SER A 19 7.07 -12.38 16.26
C SER A 19 5.64 -11.85 16.17
N LEU A 20 5.14 -11.32 17.29
CA LEU A 20 3.98 -10.43 17.27
C LEU A 20 4.35 -9.13 16.53
N PRO A 21 3.36 -8.42 15.96
CA PRO A 21 3.57 -7.13 15.34
C PRO A 21 4.14 -6.10 16.31
N TYR A 22 5.22 -5.44 15.92
CA TYR A 22 5.78 -4.28 16.62
C TYR A 22 5.32 -3.02 15.92
N LEU A 23 4.56 -2.16 16.62
CA LEU A 23 4.18 -0.85 16.10
C LEU A 23 5.37 0.10 16.16
N ILE A 24 5.69 0.76 15.05
CA ILE A 24 6.72 1.78 14.98
C ILE A 24 6.03 3.14 15.14
N PRO A 25 6.17 3.82 16.30
CA PRO A 25 5.58 5.13 16.47
C PRO A 25 6.30 6.15 15.58
N PHE A 26 5.53 7.06 14.97
CA PHE A 26 6.05 8.18 14.20
C PHE A 26 5.12 9.40 14.33
N ILE A 27 5.71 10.60 14.35
CA ILE A 27 4.99 11.80 14.77
C ILE A 27 4.08 12.34 13.67
N VAL A 28 4.46 12.24 12.39
CA VAL A 28 3.77 12.88 11.25
C VAL A 28 3.76 11.97 10.04
N PRO A 29 2.69 11.96 9.23
CA PRO A 29 1.36 12.53 9.44
C PRO A 29 0.38 11.57 10.13
N PHE A 30 0.69 10.27 10.23
CA PHE A 30 -0.27 9.23 10.62
C PHE A 30 -0.05 8.65 12.03
N GLY A 31 0.86 9.20 12.82
CA GLY A 31 1.17 8.73 14.18
C GLY A 31 1.98 7.42 14.21
N THR A 32 2.18 6.76 13.08
CA THR A 32 2.93 5.49 12.96
C THR A 32 3.53 5.35 11.57
N LEU A 33 4.69 4.69 11.49
CA LEU A 33 5.27 4.19 10.23
C LEU A 33 4.72 2.81 9.84
N GLY A 34 3.73 2.30 10.55
CA GLY A 34 3.20 0.96 10.40
C GLY A 34 3.62 0.02 11.51
N ALA A 35 3.49 -1.26 11.25
CA ALA A 35 3.96 -2.31 12.12
C ALA A 35 4.91 -3.22 11.35
N ILE A 36 5.81 -3.88 12.04
CA ILE A 36 6.71 -4.87 11.46
C ILE A 36 6.62 -6.17 12.24
N ILE A 37 6.75 -7.26 11.54
CA ILE A 37 6.97 -8.57 12.13
C ILE A 37 8.42 -8.99 11.90
N ARG A 38 8.95 -9.79 12.80
CA ARG A 38 10.28 -10.37 12.69
C ARG A 38 10.15 -11.87 12.46
N MET A 39 10.55 -12.32 11.29
CA MET A 39 10.68 -13.73 10.98
C MET A 39 12.08 -14.20 11.38
N ARG A 40 12.15 -15.29 12.14
CA ARG A 40 13.41 -15.89 12.60
C ARG A 40 13.65 -17.20 11.87
N GLY A 41 14.91 -17.47 11.53
CA GLY A 41 15.30 -18.68 10.82
C GLY A 41 15.30 -18.53 9.30
N ARG A 42 15.54 -19.66 8.62
CA ARG A 42 15.54 -19.72 7.15
C ARG A 42 14.12 -19.95 6.65
N MET A 43 13.77 -19.30 5.53
CA MET A 43 12.52 -19.56 4.85
C MET A 43 12.53 -20.97 4.26
N PRO A 44 11.59 -21.88 4.64
CA PRO A 44 11.67 -23.29 4.25
C PRO A 44 11.62 -23.49 2.74
N ASP A 45 10.62 -22.92 2.09
CA ASP A 45 10.38 -23.12 0.66
C ASP A 45 9.68 -21.91 0.02
N ARG A 46 9.54 -21.94 -1.31
CA ARG A 46 8.87 -20.89 -2.11
C ARG A 46 7.38 -20.77 -1.80
N LYS A 47 6.71 -21.86 -1.41
CA LYS A 47 5.28 -21.84 -1.11
C LYS A 47 5.02 -21.09 0.19
N THR A 48 5.82 -21.40 1.21
CA THR A 48 5.78 -20.70 2.51
C THR A 48 6.09 -19.21 2.34
N LEU A 49 7.14 -18.87 1.57
CA LEU A 49 7.48 -17.47 1.26
C LEU A 49 6.32 -16.74 0.59
N PHE A 50 5.67 -17.39 -0.38
CA PHE A 50 4.52 -16.83 -1.08
C PHE A 50 3.32 -16.66 -0.16
N ASP A 51 2.94 -17.73 0.57
CA ASP A 51 1.74 -17.74 1.42
C ASP A 51 1.84 -16.67 2.53
N ILE A 52 3.03 -16.50 3.13
CA ILE A 52 3.27 -15.42 4.08
C ILE A 52 3.20 -14.05 3.37
N GLY A 53 3.90 -13.90 2.23
CA GLY A 53 3.95 -12.63 1.49
C GLY A 53 2.59 -12.13 1.03
N VAL A 54 1.68 -13.03 0.64
CA VAL A 54 0.34 -12.66 0.17
C VAL A 54 -0.66 -12.41 1.30
N ALA A 55 -0.44 -13.04 2.48
CA ALA A 55 -1.39 -13.00 3.59
C ALA A 55 -1.60 -11.61 4.18
N GLY A 56 -0.53 -10.84 4.35
CA GLY A 56 -0.60 -9.46 4.83
C GLY A 56 -1.41 -8.55 3.92
N PRO A 57 -1.02 -8.40 2.65
CA PRO A 57 -1.76 -7.59 1.69
C PRO A 57 -3.25 -7.94 1.60
N LEU A 58 -3.61 -9.22 1.55
CA LEU A 58 -5.02 -9.64 1.48
C LEU A 58 -5.77 -9.34 2.77
N ALA A 59 -5.18 -9.61 3.94
CA ALA A 59 -5.81 -9.29 5.23
C ALA A 59 -5.95 -7.78 5.44
N GLY A 60 -4.92 -7.01 5.05
CA GLY A 60 -4.93 -5.55 5.07
C GLY A 60 -5.99 -4.98 4.14
N LEU A 61 -6.08 -5.49 2.92
CA LEU A 61 -7.06 -5.05 1.93
C LEU A 61 -8.50 -5.36 2.37
N ALA A 62 -8.75 -6.55 2.95
CA ALA A 62 -10.06 -6.88 3.49
C ALA A 62 -10.49 -5.88 4.59
N ALA A 63 -9.60 -5.56 5.53
CA ALA A 63 -9.85 -4.55 6.55
C ALA A 63 -10.08 -3.16 5.94
N THR A 64 -9.29 -2.79 4.93
CA THR A 64 -9.40 -1.52 4.20
C THR A 64 -10.76 -1.37 3.53
N VAL A 65 -11.26 -2.41 2.85
CA VAL A 65 -12.60 -2.42 2.23
C VAL A 65 -13.69 -2.20 3.29
N VAL A 66 -13.60 -2.90 4.43
CA VAL A 66 -14.57 -2.75 5.53
C VAL A 66 -14.54 -1.33 6.09
N VAL A 67 -13.35 -0.78 6.38
CA VAL A 67 -13.22 0.59 6.93
C VAL A 67 -13.74 1.63 5.94
N THR A 68 -13.43 1.47 4.64
CA THR A 68 -13.94 2.35 3.59
C THR A 68 -15.47 2.29 3.49
N ALA A 69 -16.04 1.10 3.50
CA ALA A 69 -17.49 0.90 3.42
C ALA A 69 -18.21 1.52 4.65
N ILE A 70 -17.66 1.34 5.85
CA ILE A 70 -18.15 1.99 7.06
C ILE A 70 -18.08 3.52 6.90
N GLY A 71 -16.92 4.05 6.51
CA GLY A 71 -16.74 5.49 6.36
C GLY A 71 -17.68 6.13 5.35
N LEU A 72 -17.95 5.45 4.21
CA LEU A 72 -18.91 5.88 3.20
C LEU A 72 -20.37 5.80 3.69
N SER A 73 -20.67 4.91 4.63
CA SER A 73 -22.02 4.74 5.19
C SER A 73 -22.34 5.72 6.32
N LEU A 74 -21.32 6.35 6.90
CA LEU A 74 -21.50 7.37 7.94
C LEU A 74 -21.96 8.69 7.32
N ASP A 75 -22.64 9.51 8.14
CA ASP A 75 -23.09 10.83 7.71
C ASP A 75 -21.90 11.75 7.40
N PRO A 76 -22.03 12.61 6.36
CA PRO A 76 -21.02 13.59 6.05
C PRO A 76 -20.80 14.56 7.22
N MET A 77 -19.57 15.01 7.38
CA MET A 77 -19.25 16.00 8.39
C MET A 77 -19.41 17.42 7.84
N THR A 78 -19.76 18.36 8.72
CA THR A 78 -19.76 19.78 8.41
C THR A 78 -18.38 20.37 8.66
N VAL A 79 -17.83 21.05 7.65
CA VAL A 79 -16.58 21.81 7.79
C VAL A 79 -16.94 23.20 8.33
N PRO A 80 -16.39 23.63 9.47
CA PRO A 80 -16.65 24.97 9.99
C PRO A 80 -16.19 26.05 9.02
N GLN A 81 -16.98 27.12 8.85
CA GLN A 81 -16.69 28.22 7.93
C GLN A 81 -15.28 28.81 8.15
N ARG A 82 -14.85 28.93 9.41
CA ARG A 82 -13.49 29.37 9.76
C ARG A 82 -12.35 28.56 9.14
N VAL A 83 -12.60 27.26 8.82
CA VAL A 83 -11.61 26.38 8.19
C VAL A 83 -11.61 26.60 6.68
N ILE A 84 -12.77 26.86 6.09
CA ILE A 84 -12.93 27.18 4.67
C ILE A 84 -12.29 28.53 4.34
N ASP A 85 -12.47 29.52 5.21
CA ASP A 85 -11.95 30.88 5.04
C ASP A 85 -10.50 31.04 5.54
N ALA A 86 -9.92 30.01 6.15
CA ALA A 86 -8.55 30.09 6.68
C ALA A 86 -7.53 30.21 5.52
N PRO A 87 -6.60 31.17 5.57
CA PRO A 87 -5.53 31.24 4.61
C PRO A 87 -4.62 30.02 4.77
N GLY A 88 -4.40 29.28 3.70
CA GLY A 88 -3.52 28.11 3.71
C GLY A 88 -3.77 27.18 2.55
N GLN A 89 -2.84 26.23 2.37
CA GLN A 89 -2.97 25.20 1.34
C GLN A 89 -3.93 24.10 1.82
N VAL A 90 -4.85 23.70 0.95
CA VAL A 90 -5.74 22.57 1.17
C VAL A 90 -5.10 21.31 0.62
N ILE A 91 -4.95 20.29 1.46
CA ILE A 91 -4.48 18.98 1.04
C ILE A 91 -5.66 18.17 0.51
N ILE A 92 -5.58 17.78 -0.75
CA ILE A 92 -6.56 16.90 -1.38
C ILE A 92 -5.97 15.50 -1.48
N PHE A 93 -6.72 14.52 -0.96
CA PHE A 93 -6.48 13.11 -1.18
C PHE A 93 -7.33 12.65 -2.36
N ASN A 94 -6.69 12.32 -3.47
CA ASN A 94 -7.40 11.80 -4.64
C ASN A 94 -7.89 10.37 -4.38
N ASN A 95 -9.03 10.01 -4.96
CA ASN A 95 -9.65 8.71 -4.72
C ASN A 95 -8.98 7.61 -5.54
N PRO A 96 -8.51 6.51 -4.88
CA PRO A 96 -8.12 5.32 -5.62
C PRO A 96 -9.31 4.67 -6.32
N PRO A 97 -9.11 3.97 -7.47
CA PRO A 97 -10.16 3.27 -8.18
C PRO A 97 -10.98 2.31 -7.29
N LEU A 98 -10.35 1.67 -6.33
CA LEU A 98 -11.04 0.78 -5.38
C LEU A 98 -12.01 1.55 -4.48
N LEU A 99 -11.67 2.76 -4.04
CA LEU A 99 -12.56 3.60 -3.23
C LEU A 99 -13.80 4.00 -4.03
N ASP A 100 -13.61 4.44 -5.28
CA ASP A 100 -14.72 4.81 -6.16
C ASP A 100 -15.61 3.60 -6.50
N LEU A 101 -15.02 2.41 -6.65
CA LEU A 101 -15.75 1.17 -6.86
C LEU A 101 -16.65 0.84 -5.67
N ILE A 102 -16.12 0.93 -4.44
CA ILE A 102 -16.89 0.69 -3.21
C ILE A 102 -18.00 1.74 -3.07
N ALA A 103 -17.69 3.00 -3.32
CA ALA A 103 -18.66 4.10 -3.25
C ALA A 103 -19.81 3.90 -4.24
N THR A 104 -19.51 3.52 -5.47
CA THR A 104 -20.51 3.20 -6.51
C THR A 104 -21.37 2.01 -6.10
N ALA A 105 -20.76 0.94 -5.57
CA ALA A 105 -21.49 -0.26 -5.12
C ALA A 105 -22.44 0.04 -3.96
N LEU A 106 -22.11 1.02 -3.10
CA LEU A 106 -22.94 1.45 -1.97
C LEU A 106 -23.90 2.60 -2.34
N GLY A 107 -23.83 3.15 -3.56
CA GLY A 107 -24.61 4.32 -3.96
C GLY A 107 -24.28 5.57 -3.13
N ARG A 108 -23.03 5.72 -2.68
CA ARG A 108 -22.58 6.82 -1.82
C ARG A 108 -21.64 7.78 -2.55
N PRO A 109 -21.77 9.09 -2.36
CA PRO A 109 -20.87 10.06 -2.96
C PRO A 109 -19.50 10.04 -2.26
N THR A 110 -18.44 10.33 -3.00
CA THR A 110 -17.07 10.53 -2.49
C THR A 110 -16.73 12.03 -2.34
N SER A 111 -17.60 12.92 -2.83
CA SER A 111 -17.48 14.38 -2.69
C SER A 111 -18.87 15.02 -2.66
N TYR A 112 -18.95 16.25 -2.17
CA TYR A 112 -20.17 17.02 -2.09
C TYR A 112 -20.01 18.36 -2.85
N ALA A 113 -21.07 18.80 -3.52
CA ALA A 113 -21.09 20.10 -4.18
C ALA A 113 -21.10 21.28 -3.17
N ASP A 114 -21.59 21.04 -1.96
CA ASP A 114 -21.58 22.00 -0.86
C ASP A 114 -20.19 21.99 -0.20
N PRO A 115 -19.41 23.09 -0.24
CA PRO A 115 -18.07 23.18 0.33
C PRO A 115 -18.05 23.05 1.86
N THR A 116 -19.19 23.24 2.51
CA THR A 116 -19.31 23.04 3.99
C THR A 116 -19.49 21.57 4.36
N ARG A 117 -19.63 20.67 3.38
CA ARG A 117 -19.80 19.23 3.64
C ARG A 117 -18.61 18.45 3.11
N THR A 118 -18.12 17.53 3.92
CA THR A 118 -17.06 16.59 3.55
C THR A 118 -17.42 15.16 3.93
N VAL A 119 -16.76 14.21 3.28
CA VAL A 119 -16.87 12.80 3.65
C VAL A 119 -16.41 12.57 5.09
N HIS A 120 -16.94 11.53 5.73
CA HIS A 120 -16.55 11.22 7.09
C HIS A 120 -15.05 10.83 7.19
N PRO A 121 -14.26 11.31 8.18
CA PRO A 121 -12.82 11.09 8.30
C PRO A 121 -12.39 9.61 8.34
N VAL A 122 -13.27 8.70 8.71
CA VAL A 122 -13.02 7.25 8.66
C VAL A 122 -12.60 6.79 7.26
N ILE A 123 -13.06 7.48 6.19
CA ILE A 123 -12.66 7.19 4.80
C ILE A 123 -11.15 7.39 4.61
N ILE A 124 -10.54 8.35 5.31
CA ILE A 124 -9.09 8.57 5.28
C ILE A 124 -8.35 7.32 5.77
N GLY A 125 -8.88 6.63 6.78
CA GLY A 125 -8.33 5.35 7.23
C GLY A 125 -8.35 4.28 6.14
N GLY A 126 -9.43 4.20 5.36
CA GLY A 126 -9.53 3.35 4.18
C GLY A 126 -8.52 3.74 3.09
N TRP A 127 -8.44 5.04 2.77
CA TRP A 127 -7.48 5.59 1.81
C TRP A 127 -6.04 5.26 2.19
N VAL A 128 -5.67 5.47 3.44
CA VAL A 128 -4.34 5.13 3.98
C VAL A 128 -4.06 3.64 3.85
N GLY A 129 -5.05 2.78 4.14
CA GLY A 129 -4.93 1.34 3.97
C GLY A 129 -4.67 0.94 2.52
N MET A 130 -5.37 1.55 1.55
CA MET A 130 -5.13 1.35 0.11
C MET A 130 -3.72 1.80 -0.28
N PHE A 131 -3.31 2.97 0.16
CA PHE A 131 -1.99 3.53 -0.12
C PHE A 131 -0.87 2.61 0.41
N PHE A 132 -0.93 2.16 1.65
CA PHE A 132 0.05 1.22 2.20
C PHE A 132 0.03 -0.14 1.52
N THR A 133 -1.14 -0.61 1.04
CA THR A 133 -1.22 -1.84 0.25
C THR A 133 -0.41 -1.73 -1.04
N VAL A 134 -0.51 -0.60 -1.75
CA VAL A 134 0.30 -0.33 -2.95
C VAL A 134 1.79 -0.37 -2.63
N LEU A 135 2.21 0.32 -1.57
CA LEU A 135 3.62 0.40 -1.21
C LEU A 135 4.19 -0.97 -0.83
N ASN A 136 3.45 -1.77 -0.06
CA ASN A 136 3.87 -3.12 0.31
C ASN A 136 3.88 -4.09 -0.87
N LEU A 137 3.04 -3.87 -1.89
CA LEU A 137 3.02 -4.67 -3.11
C LEU A 137 4.05 -4.24 -4.16
N LEU A 138 4.87 -3.21 -3.91
CA LEU A 138 6.01 -2.94 -4.79
C LEU A 138 6.91 -4.17 -4.88
N PRO A 139 7.25 -4.65 -6.10
CA PRO A 139 7.98 -5.90 -6.30
C PRO A 139 9.49 -5.75 -6.03
N VAL A 140 9.85 -5.21 -4.87
CA VAL A 140 11.23 -4.86 -4.52
C VAL A 140 11.63 -5.33 -3.13
N GLY A 141 12.80 -5.92 -3.02
CA GLY A 141 13.49 -6.25 -1.79
C GLY A 141 12.63 -7.03 -0.79
N GLN A 142 12.59 -6.54 0.43
CA GLN A 142 11.90 -7.18 1.56
C GLN A 142 10.42 -6.78 1.71
N LEU A 143 9.87 -6.00 0.78
CA LEU A 143 8.43 -5.74 0.75
C LEU A 143 7.67 -7.01 0.33
N ASP A 144 6.39 -7.08 0.68
CA ASP A 144 5.55 -8.25 0.38
C ASP A 144 5.52 -8.57 -1.11
N GLY A 145 5.40 -7.54 -1.97
CA GLY A 145 5.51 -7.69 -3.42
C GLY A 145 6.84 -8.28 -3.86
N GLY A 146 7.95 -7.92 -3.19
CA GLY A 146 9.28 -8.51 -3.42
C GLY A 146 9.32 -10.00 -3.08
N HIS A 147 8.77 -10.38 -1.92
CA HIS A 147 8.66 -11.79 -1.50
C HIS A 147 7.76 -12.60 -2.45
N MET A 148 6.60 -12.04 -2.82
CA MET A 148 5.68 -12.67 -3.76
C MET A 148 6.33 -12.89 -5.13
N VAL A 149 6.98 -11.87 -5.71
CA VAL A 149 7.66 -11.98 -7.01
C VAL A 149 8.85 -12.93 -6.92
N ARG A 150 9.60 -12.95 -5.81
CA ARG A 150 10.67 -13.94 -5.58
C ARG A 150 10.12 -15.37 -5.58
N ALA A 151 9.00 -15.59 -4.92
CA ALA A 151 8.33 -16.89 -4.92
C ALA A 151 7.74 -17.26 -6.29
N MET A 152 7.21 -16.30 -7.06
CA MET A 152 6.60 -16.53 -8.39
C MET A 152 7.62 -16.71 -9.50
N LEU A 153 8.64 -15.84 -9.58
CA LEU A 153 9.57 -15.73 -10.69
C LEU A 153 10.99 -16.27 -10.39
N GLY A 154 11.23 -16.67 -9.12
CA GLY A 154 12.56 -17.12 -8.70
C GLY A 154 13.60 -15.99 -8.83
N ARG A 155 14.77 -16.28 -9.34
CA ARG A 155 15.89 -15.32 -9.48
C ARG A 155 15.60 -14.13 -10.41
N ARG A 156 14.60 -14.23 -11.31
CA ARG A 156 14.18 -13.09 -12.15
C ARG A 156 13.61 -11.93 -11.34
N GLN A 157 13.27 -12.15 -10.07
CA GLN A 157 12.87 -11.08 -9.15
C GLN A 157 13.93 -9.97 -9.05
N GLU A 158 15.22 -10.28 -9.11
CA GLU A 158 16.31 -9.29 -9.03
C GLU A 158 16.22 -8.28 -10.18
N THR A 159 15.92 -8.74 -11.41
CA THR A 159 15.70 -7.86 -12.55
C THR A 159 14.45 -7.00 -12.38
N VAL A 160 13.36 -7.58 -11.87
CA VAL A 160 12.12 -6.81 -11.60
C VAL A 160 12.39 -5.75 -10.53
N ALA A 161 13.06 -6.13 -9.44
CA ALA A 161 13.38 -5.22 -8.34
C ALA A 161 14.25 -4.03 -8.76
N SER A 162 15.21 -4.24 -9.67
CA SER A 162 16.09 -3.16 -10.17
C SER A 162 15.34 -2.14 -11.03
N LEU A 163 14.21 -2.50 -11.62
CA LEU A 163 13.38 -1.60 -12.42
C LEU A 163 12.46 -0.71 -11.56
N VAL A 164 12.12 -1.13 -10.34
CA VAL A 164 11.18 -0.40 -9.47
C VAL A 164 11.65 1.03 -9.17
N PRO A 165 12.89 1.27 -8.73
CA PRO A 165 13.38 2.62 -8.50
C PRO A 165 13.31 3.48 -9.77
N LEU A 166 13.70 2.91 -10.91
CA LEU A 166 13.65 3.61 -12.21
C LEU A 166 12.23 4.05 -12.55
N VAL A 167 11.24 3.17 -12.36
CA VAL A 167 9.82 3.50 -12.60
C VAL A 167 9.36 4.61 -11.67
N LEU A 168 9.69 4.55 -10.36
CA LEU A 168 9.29 5.55 -9.39
C LEU A 168 9.92 6.92 -9.66
N PHE A 169 11.21 6.97 -10.00
CA PHE A 169 11.87 8.22 -10.39
C PHE A 169 11.33 8.77 -11.72
N SER A 170 11.05 7.89 -12.70
CA SER A 170 10.44 8.29 -13.97
C SER A 170 9.04 8.87 -13.74
N LEU A 171 8.28 8.29 -12.81
CA LEU A 171 6.96 8.81 -12.42
C LEU A 171 7.09 10.19 -11.76
N ALA A 172 8.02 10.36 -10.81
CA ALA A 172 8.28 11.66 -10.18
C ALA A 172 8.69 12.72 -11.23
N ALA A 173 9.58 12.37 -12.15
CA ALA A 173 10.00 13.24 -13.25
C ALA A 173 8.84 13.60 -14.19
N TYR A 174 8.00 12.63 -14.56
CA TYR A 174 6.81 12.87 -15.37
C TYR A 174 5.85 13.85 -14.66
N LEU A 175 5.57 13.65 -13.38
CA LEU A 175 4.69 14.53 -12.62
C LEU A 175 5.26 15.95 -12.53
N TYR A 176 6.56 16.10 -12.36
CA TYR A 176 7.21 17.39 -12.27
C TYR A 176 7.26 18.13 -13.62
N PHE A 177 7.82 17.47 -14.66
CA PHE A 177 8.11 18.13 -15.95
C PHE A 177 6.89 18.18 -16.89
N VAL A 178 5.99 17.22 -16.83
CA VAL A 178 4.86 17.11 -17.77
C VAL A 178 3.56 17.59 -17.12
N ARG A 179 3.33 17.24 -15.85
CA ARG A 179 2.10 17.63 -15.16
C ARG A 179 2.26 18.95 -14.37
N ASN A 180 3.48 19.51 -14.31
CA ASN A 180 3.84 20.74 -13.60
C ASN A 180 3.41 20.74 -12.11
N LEU A 181 3.47 19.57 -11.46
CA LEU A 181 3.16 19.43 -10.02
C LEU A 181 4.38 19.84 -9.17
N GLY A 182 4.11 20.43 -8.00
CA GLY A 182 5.13 20.82 -7.04
C GLY A 182 5.78 19.64 -6.33
N PHE A 183 6.99 19.85 -5.82
CA PHE A 183 7.71 18.81 -5.07
C PHE A 183 6.98 18.40 -3.77
N ASN A 184 6.28 19.32 -3.14
CA ASN A 184 5.49 19.08 -1.91
C ASN A 184 4.21 18.26 -2.16
N GLU A 185 3.89 17.99 -3.40
CA GLU A 185 2.80 17.11 -3.81
C GLU A 185 3.31 15.67 -4.03
N SER A 186 2.68 14.96 -4.93
CA SER A 186 3.04 13.56 -5.23
C SER A 186 4.45 13.36 -5.83
N VAL A 187 5.08 14.43 -6.35
CA VAL A 187 6.46 14.37 -6.89
C VAL A 187 7.45 13.92 -5.81
N GLY A 188 7.47 14.63 -4.68
CA GLY A 188 8.35 14.29 -3.55
C GLY A 188 8.08 12.93 -2.98
N LEU A 189 6.80 12.53 -2.91
CA LEU A 189 6.39 11.21 -2.47
C LEU A 189 7.06 10.11 -3.31
N TRP A 190 6.92 10.15 -4.64
CA TRP A 190 7.48 9.13 -5.51
C TRP A 190 9.01 9.17 -5.59
N ALA A 191 9.62 10.36 -5.47
CA ALA A 191 11.07 10.49 -5.40
C ALA A 191 11.64 9.83 -4.12
N VAL A 192 11.02 10.08 -2.96
CA VAL A 192 11.41 9.46 -1.68
C VAL A 192 11.23 7.95 -1.73
N TRP A 193 10.11 7.46 -2.30
CA TRP A 193 9.89 6.02 -2.48
C TRP A 193 10.86 5.41 -3.50
N GLY A 194 11.29 6.16 -4.52
CA GLY A 194 12.35 5.74 -5.45
C GLY A 194 13.68 5.52 -4.73
N LEU A 195 14.08 6.45 -3.86
CA LEU A 195 15.28 6.31 -3.02
C LEU A 195 15.16 5.11 -2.06
N PHE A 196 14.02 4.97 -1.39
CA PHE A 196 13.78 3.86 -0.46
C PHE A 196 13.79 2.51 -1.18
N ALA A 197 13.14 2.42 -2.34
CA ALA A 197 13.16 1.22 -3.18
C ALA A 197 14.58 0.87 -3.65
N SER A 198 15.42 1.86 -3.99
CA SER A 198 16.83 1.64 -4.33
C SER A 198 17.61 1.00 -3.17
N PHE A 199 17.40 1.49 -1.95
CA PHE A 199 18.03 0.95 -0.75
C PHE A 199 17.54 -0.46 -0.43
N ILE A 200 16.23 -0.71 -0.52
CA ILE A 200 15.65 -2.03 -0.24
C ILE A 200 16.03 -3.06 -1.32
N ALA A 201 16.13 -2.64 -2.58
CA ALA A 201 16.54 -3.53 -3.68
C ALA A 201 17.91 -4.16 -3.42
N TYR A 202 18.83 -3.40 -2.80
CA TYR A 202 20.16 -3.89 -2.46
C TYR A 202 20.13 -5.06 -1.46
N ASN A 203 19.21 -5.06 -0.49
CA ASN A 203 19.12 -6.10 0.54
C ASN A 203 18.44 -7.39 0.06
N GLY A 204 17.69 -7.31 -1.05
CA GLY A 204 16.96 -8.45 -1.62
C GLY A 204 15.82 -8.99 -0.73
N PRO A 205 14.98 -9.89 -1.26
CA PRO A 205 13.97 -10.62 -0.50
C PRO A 205 14.58 -11.79 0.26
N ALA A 206 13.79 -12.41 1.15
CA ALA A 206 14.19 -13.66 1.79
C ALA A 206 14.39 -14.76 0.73
N ASN A 207 15.47 -15.53 0.87
CA ASN A 207 15.78 -16.65 0.00
C ASN A 207 15.23 -17.94 0.57
N PRO A 208 14.33 -18.65 -0.13
CA PRO A 208 13.82 -19.95 0.30
C PRO A 208 14.93 -21.02 0.19
N ALA A 209 14.90 -21.99 1.13
CA ALA A 209 15.84 -23.11 1.12
C ALA A 209 15.51 -24.12 0.00
N ASP A 210 14.22 -24.29 -0.33
CA ASP A 210 13.74 -25.11 -1.44
C ASP A 210 13.17 -24.23 -2.55
N GLU A 211 13.68 -24.40 -3.78
CA GLU A 211 13.28 -23.68 -4.99
C GLU A 211 12.24 -24.43 -5.84
N SER A 212 11.55 -25.41 -5.24
CA SER A 212 10.50 -26.17 -5.94
C SER A 212 9.40 -25.23 -6.51
N PRO A 213 8.75 -25.64 -7.62
CA PRO A 213 7.74 -24.80 -8.30
C PRO A 213 6.58 -24.41 -7.37
N LEU A 214 6.15 -23.16 -7.49
CA LEU A 214 5.07 -22.59 -6.66
C LEU A 214 3.70 -23.23 -6.90
N GLY A 215 3.46 -23.74 -8.10
CA GLY A 215 2.17 -24.26 -8.53
C GLY A 215 1.22 -23.16 -9.07
N TRP A 216 0.37 -23.56 -10.03
CA TRP A 216 -0.46 -22.61 -10.78
C TRP A 216 -1.49 -21.85 -9.94
N LYS A 217 -2.05 -22.49 -8.89
CA LYS A 217 -3.05 -21.84 -8.01
C LYS A 217 -2.46 -20.62 -7.28
N ARG A 218 -1.23 -20.76 -6.76
CA ARG A 218 -0.53 -19.65 -6.12
C ARG A 218 -0.10 -18.57 -7.11
N GLN A 219 0.27 -18.96 -8.34
CA GLN A 219 0.56 -18.00 -9.41
C GLN A 219 -0.67 -17.12 -9.71
N ILE A 220 -1.85 -17.73 -9.87
CA ILE A 220 -3.10 -17.00 -10.07
C ILE A 220 -3.41 -16.10 -8.87
N LEU A 221 -3.30 -16.62 -7.63
CA LEU A 221 -3.55 -15.83 -6.43
C LEU A 221 -2.63 -14.60 -6.38
N GLY A 222 -1.35 -14.77 -6.71
CA GLY A 222 -0.39 -13.66 -6.77
C GLY A 222 -0.79 -12.60 -7.81
N LEU A 223 -1.17 -13.02 -9.03
CA LEU A 223 -1.64 -12.10 -10.07
C LEU A 223 -2.91 -11.36 -9.64
N VAL A 224 -3.87 -12.04 -9.02
CA VAL A 224 -5.09 -11.41 -8.48
C VAL A 224 -4.74 -10.40 -7.39
N THR A 225 -3.82 -10.74 -6.49
CA THR A 225 -3.38 -9.81 -5.42
C THR A 225 -2.73 -8.56 -6.00
N PHE A 226 -1.86 -8.69 -7.00
CA PHE A 226 -1.28 -7.52 -7.69
C PHE A 226 -2.35 -6.71 -8.44
N ALA A 227 -3.33 -7.36 -9.06
CA ALA A 227 -4.44 -6.68 -9.72
C ALA A 227 -5.30 -5.88 -8.73
N LEU A 228 -5.60 -6.45 -7.56
CA LEU A 228 -6.28 -5.75 -6.46
C LEU A 228 -5.44 -4.57 -5.94
N GLY A 229 -4.12 -4.74 -5.81
CA GLY A 229 -3.20 -3.65 -5.48
C GLY A 229 -3.20 -2.53 -6.52
N ALA A 230 -3.31 -2.87 -7.82
CA ALA A 230 -3.41 -1.89 -8.89
C ALA A 230 -4.68 -1.03 -8.80
N LEU A 231 -5.80 -1.57 -8.27
CA LEU A 231 -7.00 -0.80 -7.99
C LEU A 231 -6.81 0.21 -6.82
N CYS A 232 -5.81 0.02 -6.00
CA CYS A 232 -5.44 0.95 -4.93
C CYS A 232 -4.45 2.03 -5.40
N PHE A 233 -3.86 1.88 -6.60
CA PHE A 233 -2.80 2.74 -7.09
C PHE A 233 -3.34 4.07 -7.63
N LEU A 234 -2.61 5.15 -7.33
CA LEU A 234 -2.82 6.50 -7.86
C LEU A 234 -1.51 7.10 -8.33
N LEU A 235 -1.54 7.75 -9.49
CA LEU A 235 -0.40 8.55 -9.98
C LEU A 235 -0.17 9.79 -9.09
N VAL A 236 -1.25 10.44 -8.70
CA VAL A 236 -1.24 11.66 -7.88
C VAL A 236 -2.09 11.41 -6.62
N PRO A 237 -1.53 10.71 -5.59
CA PRO A 237 -2.27 10.43 -4.36
C PRO A 237 -2.63 11.70 -3.57
N ILE A 238 -1.71 12.66 -3.53
CA ILE A 238 -1.80 13.89 -2.74
C ILE A 238 -1.58 15.09 -3.66
N GLN A 239 -2.46 16.09 -3.55
CA GLN A 239 -2.38 17.35 -4.28
C GLN A 239 -2.60 18.51 -3.33
N LEU A 240 -1.90 19.62 -3.54
CA LEU A 240 -2.08 20.87 -2.79
C LEU A 240 -2.85 21.87 -3.64
N LEU A 241 -3.90 22.45 -3.06
CA LEU A 241 -4.59 23.60 -3.63
C LEU A 241 -4.33 24.82 -2.74
N GLY A 242 -3.85 25.90 -3.35
CA GLY A 242 -3.59 27.17 -2.69
C GLY A 242 -3.24 28.26 -3.65
#